data_c7794fd91e16907bc9035cfd3444e5f3
#
_entry.id   c7794fd91e16907bc9035cfd3444e5f3
#
_cell.length_a   1.000
_cell.length_b   1.000
_cell.length_c   1.000
_cell.angle_alpha   90.00
_cell.angle_beta   90.00
_cell.angle_gamma   90.00
#
_symmetry.space_group_name_H-M   'P 1'
#
loop_
_entity.id
_entity.type
_entity.pdbx_description
1 polymer ?
#
loop_
_entity_poly.entity_id
_entity_poly.type
_entity_poly.pdbx_seq_one_letter_code
_entity_poly.pdbx_strand_id
1 'polypeptide(L)'
;MLSVRFSNIVTSLFLDTGIKSSIVKLELPRELANRVLFLDSSDRQLLTIPSDILELEELEELHLEKNLIQTIPSEIKLLQNLKVLYLHDNNIEHLCDELSELKNLLSLDLSNNPLTRAAGSLWVVSRLRSLRELRLYNLNLGELPVQICKNNYNLELMGLSGNDLVLLPSEMTNMTKLREIYLQRNRFEMLPSVLCQLPDLQIVDLEQNALGAIPDEIASLQKLKKLFLASNSLALLPDSLFKCTNLIVLDVTNNQLRKLPRSLSALTGLVELGLSNNKLCVFPPMLGKVVSLQVLYLKNTGLRTLHSRCANLTEIRLLDLSQNKFSTFPAEICSLVNLEVLSLDDNRLHEIPAEVKNLSNLKCLGLTGNRFVHFPEEICFLASLEKLYLGQDQGFKLTAVHKSIGLLQNLRELYLENNIFEMLPATIGLLKNLEILDCHNNQLLELPNSICNLQGLKKFFLQCNRLTCLPDDLDRLLTLQALTLEENPLQDPPLEVCTQGIAAINRHLQEKRRCKALATNVRRKSFSIIFCWEYFSFLISFL
;
A
#
# COMPACT_ATOMS: atom_id res chain seq x y z
N MET A 1 -31.04 -12.08 10.87
CA MET A 1 -29.75 -11.68 11.47
C MET A 1 -29.38 -12.68 12.53
N LEU A 2 -28.52 -13.62 12.20
CA LEU A 2 -27.66 -14.43 13.09
C LEU A 2 -26.95 -15.44 12.17
N SER A 3 -25.95 -14.94 11.41
CA SER A 3 -24.98 -15.82 10.76
C SER A 3 -23.94 -16.18 11.82
N VAL A 4 -24.16 -17.28 12.51
CA VAL A 4 -23.10 -17.89 13.32
C VAL A 4 -22.08 -18.47 12.37
N ARG A 5 -20.90 -17.83 12.32
CA ARG A 5 -19.72 -18.34 11.61
C ARG A 5 -19.29 -19.65 12.28
N PHE A 6 -19.59 -20.77 11.67
CA PHE A 6 -19.07 -22.10 12.05
C PHE A 6 -17.62 -22.33 11.56
N SER A 7 -16.84 -21.26 11.32
CA SER A 7 -15.46 -21.38 10.84
C SER A 7 -14.50 -22.01 11.88
N ASN A 8 -14.84 -22.01 13.18
CA ASN A 8 -13.90 -22.44 14.21
C ASN A 8 -14.04 -23.91 14.66
N ILE A 9 -15.12 -24.60 14.32
CA ILE A 9 -15.31 -26.01 14.75
C ILE A 9 -14.77 -26.98 13.71
N VAL A 10 -14.89 -26.67 12.42
CA VAL A 10 -14.35 -27.53 11.36
C VAL A 10 -12.83 -27.36 11.24
N THR A 11 -12.29 -26.15 11.45
CA THR A 11 -10.84 -25.89 11.42
C THR A 11 -10.09 -26.55 12.59
N SER A 12 -10.69 -26.70 13.77
CA SER A 12 -10.02 -27.32 14.92
C SER A 12 -9.88 -28.85 14.82
N LEU A 13 -10.72 -29.50 14.01
CA LEU A 13 -10.63 -30.94 13.75
C LEU A 13 -9.52 -31.30 12.74
N PHE A 14 -8.99 -30.32 11.99
CA PHE A 14 -7.97 -30.54 10.97
C PHE A 14 -6.54 -30.17 11.39
N LEU A 15 -6.33 -29.53 12.54
CA LEU A 15 -5.02 -29.01 12.95
C LEU A 15 -4.14 -29.99 13.73
N ASP A 16 -4.61 -31.18 14.08
CA ASP A 16 -3.88 -32.08 15.00
C ASP A 16 -3.32 -33.38 14.38
N THR A 17 -3.33 -33.52 13.07
CA THR A 17 -2.67 -34.67 12.42
C THR A 17 -1.63 -34.22 11.40
N GLY A 18 -0.37 -34.17 11.84
CA GLY A 18 0.80 -33.97 10.97
C GLY A 18 1.03 -35.16 10.03
N ILE A 19 0.16 -35.38 9.04
CA ILE A 19 0.31 -36.43 8.01
C ILE A 19 0.39 -35.77 6.64
N LYS A 20 1.58 -35.84 6.05
CA LYS A 20 1.83 -35.60 4.63
C LYS A 20 1.05 -36.63 3.79
N SER A 21 0.34 -36.10 2.78
CA SER A 21 -0.21 -36.82 1.62
C SER A 21 -0.99 -38.10 1.93
N SER A 22 -2.31 -37.99 2.06
CA SER A 22 -3.28 -38.98 1.58
C SER A 22 -4.70 -38.47 1.87
N ILE A 23 -5.57 -38.71 0.93
CA ILE A 23 -7.03 -38.49 0.89
C ILE A 23 -7.61 -38.45 2.31
N VAL A 24 -7.88 -37.25 2.84
CA VAL A 24 -8.67 -37.12 4.07
C VAL A 24 -10.12 -37.34 3.70
N LYS A 25 -10.65 -38.54 3.95
CA LYS A 25 -12.09 -38.79 3.92
C LYS A 25 -12.75 -37.95 5.00
N LEU A 26 -13.59 -37.00 4.61
CA LEU A 26 -14.50 -36.29 5.52
C LEU A 26 -15.62 -37.27 5.94
N GLU A 27 -15.40 -38.08 6.96
CA GLU A 27 -16.49 -38.88 7.54
C GLU A 27 -17.38 -37.97 8.41
N LEU A 28 -18.15 -37.08 7.77
CA LEU A 28 -19.22 -36.34 8.44
C LEU A 28 -20.43 -37.26 8.58
N PRO A 29 -21.06 -37.36 9.77
CA PRO A 29 -22.36 -38.03 9.91
C PRO A 29 -23.36 -37.41 8.92
N ARG A 30 -24.11 -38.21 8.17
CA ARG A 30 -25.07 -37.76 7.15
C ARG A 30 -26.04 -36.66 7.64
N GLU A 31 -26.39 -36.68 8.92
CA GLU A 31 -27.27 -35.66 9.56
C GLU A 31 -26.59 -34.27 9.71
N LEU A 32 -25.24 -34.23 9.74
CA LEU A 32 -24.47 -32.96 9.79
C LEU A 32 -24.10 -32.48 8.37
N ALA A 33 -23.95 -33.38 7.41
CA ALA A 33 -23.67 -33.04 6.02
C ALA A 33 -24.77 -32.15 5.42
N ASN A 34 -26.04 -32.40 5.75
CA ASN A 34 -27.20 -31.62 5.30
C ASN A 34 -27.36 -30.24 5.95
N ARG A 35 -26.35 -29.74 6.69
CA ARG A 35 -26.35 -28.39 7.32
C ARG A 35 -25.15 -27.54 6.94
N VAL A 36 -24.27 -28.04 6.09
CA VAL A 36 -23.09 -27.30 5.61
C VAL A 36 -23.49 -26.40 4.45
N LEU A 37 -23.58 -25.10 4.69
CA LEU A 37 -23.89 -24.10 3.65
C LEU A 37 -22.64 -23.47 3.06
N PHE A 38 -21.53 -23.49 3.73
CA PHE A 38 -20.25 -22.90 3.35
C PHE A 38 -19.11 -23.89 3.60
N LEU A 39 -18.25 -24.07 2.63
CA LEU A 39 -17.04 -24.88 2.75
C LEU A 39 -15.84 -24.15 2.13
N ASP A 40 -14.79 -23.95 2.93
CA ASP A 40 -13.49 -23.47 2.48
C ASP A 40 -12.48 -24.61 2.47
N SER A 41 -12.08 -25.02 1.29
CA SER A 41 -11.03 -26.00 1.00
C SER A 41 -9.92 -25.41 0.12
N SER A 42 -9.70 -24.10 0.23
CA SER A 42 -8.61 -23.39 -0.45
C SER A 42 -7.24 -23.79 0.10
N ASP A 43 -6.21 -23.67 -0.74
CA ASP A 43 -4.78 -23.88 -0.38
C ASP A 43 -4.50 -25.24 0.31
N ARG A 44 -5.13 -26.33 -0.19
CA ARG A 44 -5.04 -27.69 0.35
C ARG A 44 -4.24 -28.65 -0.53
N GLN A 45 -3.64 -28.18 -1.64
CA GLN A 45 -2.92 -29.02 -2.60
C GLN A 45 -3.79 -30.12 -3.22
N LEU A 46 -5.09 -29.91 -3.34
CA LEU A 46 -6.04 -30.87 -3.93
C LEU A 46 -5.76 -31.05 -5.42
N LEU A 47 -5.63 -32.30 -5.87
CA LEU A 47 -5.50 -32.64 -7.29
C LEU A 47 -6.86 -32.81 -7.99
N THR A 48 -7.89 -33.12 -7.21
CA THR A 48 -9.29 -33.33 -7.65
C THR A 48 -10.22 -32.80 -6.56
N ILE A 49 -11.48 -32.52 -6.91
CA ILE A 49 -12.51 -32.21 -5.93
C ILE A 49 -12.90 -33.52 -5.21
N PRO A 50 -12.78 -33.63 -3.88
CA PRO A 50 -13.15 -34.82 -3.13
C PRO A 50 -14.63 -35.16 -3.29
N SER A 51 -14.95 -36.46 -3.43
CA SER A 51 -16.33 -36.94 -3.59
C SER A 51 -17.24 -36.54 -2.44
N ASP A 52 -16.69 -36.50 -1.22
CA ASP A 52 -17.42 -36.17 0.01
C ASP A 52 -17.95 -34.73 0.00
N ILE A 53 -17.25 -33.81 -0.70
CA ILE A 53 -17.71 -32.42 -0.94
C ILE A 53 -18.93 -32.42 -1.86
N LEU A 54 -18.93 -33.26 -2.88
CA LEU A 54 -19.98 -33.32 -3.88
C LEU A 54 -21.29 -33.95 -3.35
N GLU A 55 -21.25 -34.61 -2.20
CA GLU A 55 -22.41 -35.14 -1.47
C GLU A 55 -23.13 -34.10 -0.60
N LEU A 56 -22.56 -32.88 -0.44
CA LEU A 56 -23.11 -31.80 0.38
C LEU A 56 -24.23 -31.05 -0.36
N GLU A 57 -25.40 -31.63 -0.55
CA GLU A 57 -26.50 -31.12 -1.38
C GLU A 57 -26.99 -29.71 -0.96
N GLU A 58 -26.85 -29.34 0.32
CA GLU A 58 -27.28 -28.04 0.84
C GLU A 58 -26.22 -26.93 0.70
N LEU A 59 -25.04 -27.26 0.13
CA LEU A 59 -23.94 -26.32 0.02
C LEU A 59 -24.31 -25.13 -0.88
N GLU A 60 -24.15 -23.92 -0.35
CA GLU A 60 -24.39 -22.66 -1.06
C GLU A 60 -23.12 -21.98 -1.55
N GLU A 61 -21.99 -22.17 -0.83
CA GLU A 61 -20.73 -21.51 -1.13
C GLU A 61 -19.57 -22.50 -0.99
N LEU A 62 -18.75 -22.62 -2.04
CA LEU A 62 -17.62 -23.55 -2.11
C LEU A 62 -16.37 -22.82 -2.59
N HIS A 63 -15.36 -22.81 -1.74
CA HIS A 63 -14.04 -22.26 -2.00
C HIS A 63 -13.03 -23.38 -2.24
N LEU A 64 -12.46 -23.44 -3.44
CA LEU A 64 -11.47 -24.42 -3.88
C LEU A 64 -10.25 -23.77 -4.53
N GLU A 65 -10.09 -22.47 -4.36
CA GLU A 65 -8.99 -21.71 -4.95
C GLU A 65 -7.63 -22.15 -4.40
N LYS A 66 -6.56 -21.86 -5.17
CA LYS A 66 -5.16 -22.16 -4.81
C LYS A 66 -4.90 -23.63 -4.52
N ASN A 67 -5.43 -24.49 -5.37
CA ASN A 67 -5.20 -25.92 -5.34
C ASN A 67 -4.49 -26.38 -6.64
N LEU A 68 -4.44 -27.66 -6.89
CA LEU A 68 -3.83 -28.28 -8.08
C LEU A 68 -4.87 -29.02 -8.91
N ILE A 69 -6.14 -28.62 -8.84
CA ILE A 69 -7.27 -29.28 -9.47
C ILE A 69 -7.14 -29.17 -10.99
N GLN A 70 -7.17 -30.29 -11.69
CA GLN A 70 -7.05 -30.36 -13.15
C GLN A 70 -8.40 -30.50 -13.86
N THR A 71 -9.37 -31.14 -13.22
CA THR A 71 -10.68 -31.40 -13.79
C THR A 71 -11.80 -31.19 -12.78
N ILE A 72 -12.94 -30.72 -13.26
CA ILE A 72 -14.18 -30.64 -12.50
C ILE A 72 -14.98 -31.91 -12.79
N PRO A 73 -15.33 -32.74 -11.78
CA PRO A 73 -16.06 -33.98 -11.99
C PRO A 73 -17.53 -33.72 -12.39
N SER A 74 -18.16 -34.66 -13.12
CA SER A 74 -19.56 -34.57 -13.55
C SER A 74 -20.53 -34.49 -12.38
N GLU A 75 -20.14 -35.02 -11.22
CA GLU A 75 -20.91 -35.02 -9.97
C GLU A 75 -21.10 -33.61 -9.38
N ILE A 76 -20.37 -32.59 -9.87
CA ILE A 76 -20.58 -31.18 -9.49
C ILE A 76 -22.05 -30.75 -9.64
N LYS A 77 -22.79 -31.38 -10.59
CA LYS A 77 -24.22 -31.14 -10.78
C LYS A 77 -25.09 -31.47 -9.56
N LEU A 78 -24.59 -32.26 -8.60
CA LEU A 78 -25.33 -32.59 -7.37
C LEU A 78 -25.49 -31.37 -6.45
N LEU A 79 -24.62 -30.40 -6.53
CA LEU A 79 -24.63 -29.19 -5.72
C LEU A 79 -25.65 -28.15 -6.22
N GLN A 80 -26.93 -28.54 -6.29
CA GLN A 80 -28.00 -27.72 -6.89
C GLN A 80 -28.26 -26.40 -6.14
N ASN A 81 -27.87 -26.30 -4.85
CA ASN A 81 -28.07 -25.08 -4.05
C ASN A 81 -26.89 -24.12 -4.13
N LEU A 82 -25.81 -24.48 -4.88
CA LEU A 82 -24.59 -23.70 -4.95
C LEU A 82 -24.82 -22.33 -5.60
N LYS A 83 -24.45 -21.27 -4.89
CA LYS A 83 -24.53 -19.85 -5.29
C LYS A 83 -23.18 -19.26 -5.62
N VAL A 84 -22.11 -19.70 -4.93
CA VAL A 84 -20.74 -19.21 -5.08
C VAL A 84 -19.78 -20.37 -5.28
N LEU A 85 -18.98 -20.31 -6.35
CA LEU A 85 -17.95 -21.29 -6.66
C LEU A 85 -16.66 -20.58 -7.05
N TYR A 86 -15.62 -20.70 -6.21
CA TYR A 86 -14.29 -20.17 -6.48
C TYR A 86 -13.32 -21.31 -6.80
N LEU A 87 -12.76 -21.24 -8.02
CA LEU A 87 -11.83 -22.22 -8.57
C LEU A 87 -10.55 -21.57 -9.09
N HIS A 88 -10.32 -20.30 -8.79
CA HIS A 88 -9.14 -19.58 -9.28
C HIS A 88 -7.83 -20.14 -8.71
N ASP A 89 -6.74 -19.91 -9.43
CA ASP A 89 -5.42 -20.44 -9.07
C ASP A 89 -5.40 -21.97 -8.95
N ASN A 90 -5.85 -22.64 -10.02
CA ASN A 90 -5.81 -24.09 -10.17
C ASN A 90 -5.20 -24.48 -11.53
N ASN A 91 -5.22 -25.78 -11.88
CA ASN A 91 -4.70 -26.32 -13.13
C ASN A 91 -5.82 -26.83 -14.05
N ILE A 92 -6.99 -26.19 -14.03
CA ILE A 92 -8.17 -26.63 -14.78
C ILE A 92 -7.96 -26.31 -16.27
N GLU A 93 -7.96 -27.37 -17.10
CA GLU A 93 -7.84 -27.23 -18.56
C GLU A 93 -9.19 -27.24 -19.27
N HIS A 94 -10.20 -27.94 -18.71
CA HIS A 94 -11.51 -28.11 -19.29
C HIS A 94 -12.62 -28.02 -18.24
N LEU A 95 -13.76 -27.46 -18.64
CA LEU A 95 -14.99 -27.46 -17.85
C LEU A 95 -15.89 -28.60 -18.31
N CYS A 96 -16.47 -29.35 -17.38
CA CYS A 96 -17.47 -30.37 -17.69
C CYS A 96 -18.82 -29.74 -18.06
N ASP A 97 -19.58 -30.36 -18.92
CA ASP A 97 -20.92 -29.87 -19.35
C ASP A 97 -21.89 -29.75 -18.17
N GLU A 98 -21.76 -30.62 -17.17
CA GLU A 98 -22.59 -30.70 -15.98
C GLU A 98 -22.48 -29.49 -15.09
N LEU A 99 -21.39 -28.71 -15.18
CA LEU A 99 -21.28 -27.41 -14.52
C LEU A 99 -22.45 -26.48 -14.90
N SER A 100 -22.96 -26.60 -16.13
CA SER A 100 -24.10 -25.82 -16.62
C SER A 100 -25.42 -26.15 -15.92
N GLU A 101 -25.49 -27.22 -15.13
CA GLU A 101 -26.67 -27.62 -14.37
C GLU A 101 -26.83 -26.87 -13.06
N LEU A 102 -25.79 -26.13 -12.60
CA LEU A 102 -25.84 -25.30 -11.41
C LEU A 102 -26.70 -24.04 -11.64
N LYS A 103 -28.01 -24.19 -11.68
CA LYS A 103 -28.95 -23.12 -12.07
C LYS A 103 -29.05 -21.99 -11.06
N ASN A 104 -28.61 -22.21 -9.82
CA ASN A 104 -28.61 -21.20 -8.73
C ASN A 104 -27.28 -20.46 -8.58
N LEU A 105 -26.26 -20.78 -9.41
CA LEU A 105 -24.94 -20.18 -9.31
C LEU A 105 -24.98 -18.69 -9.67
N LEU A 106 -24.58 -17.84 -8.72
CA LEU A 106 -24.56 -16.38 -8.83
C LEU A 106 -23.17 -15.81 -9.06
N SER A 107 -22.13 -16.42 -8.47
CA SER A 107 -20.75 -15.98 -8.58
C SER A 107 -19.84 -17.16 -8.97
N LEU A 108 -19.05 -16.97 -10.03
CA LEU A 108 -18.09 -17.94 -10.52
C LEU A 108 -16.76 -17.27 -10.78
N ASP A 109 -15.69 -17.81 -10.18
CA ASP A 109 -14.32 -17.38 -10.43
C ASP A 109 -13.50 -18.55 -10.98
N LEU A 110 -13.04 -18.41 -12.22
CA LEU A 110 -12.20 -19.37 -12.95
C LEU A 110 -10.80 -18.82 -13.24
N SER A 111 -10.45 -17.69 -12.66
CA SER A 111 -9.22 -16.94 -12.95
C SER A 111 -7.95 -17.79 -12.73
N ASN A 112 -6.87 -17.47 -13.43
CA ASN A 112 -5.58 -18.15 -13.28
C ASN A 112 -5.67 -19.67 -13.47
N ASN A 113 -6.37 -20.13 -14.52
CA ASN A 113 -6.44 -21.52 -14.92
C ASN A 113 -6.01 -21.67 -16.40
N PRO A 114 -5.44 -22.80 -16.83
CA PRO A 114 -5.01 -23.01 -18.21
C PRO A 114 -6.16 -23.39 -19.15
N LEU A 115 -7.29 -22.67 -19.06
CA LEU A 115 -8.51 -22.95 -19.84
C LEU A 115 -8.39 -22.63 -21.35
N THR A 116 -7.29 -22.04 -21.79
CA THR A 116 -7.11 -21.42 -23.12
C THR A 116 -7.05 -22.38 -24.29
N ARG A 117 -6.72 -23.65 -24.07
CA ARG A 117 -6.50 -24.57 -25.18
C ARG A 117 -7.80 -25.02 -25.86
N ALA A 118 -8.96 -24.64 -25.33
CA ALA A 118 -10.26 -24.92 -25.91
C ALA A 118 -11.19 -23.70 -25.74
N ALA A 119 -11.25 -22.82 -26.74
CA ALA A 119 -12.25 -21.74 -26.82
C ALA A 119 -13.69 -22.27 -26.61
N GLY A 120 -13.90 -23.59 -26.79
CA GLY A 120 -15.14 -24.30 -26.48
C GLY A 120 -15.44 -24.49 -24.99
N SER A 121 -14.44 -24.47 -24.09
CA SER A 121 -14.67 -24.75 -22.67
C SER A 121 -15.54 -23.68 -22.00
N LEU A 122 -15.34 -22.40 -22.34
CA LEU A 122 -16.14 -21.31 -21.77
C LEU A 122 -17.59 -21.25 -22.27
N TRP A 123 -17.93 -22.05 -23.28
CA TRP A 123 -19.33 -22.17 -23.76
C TRP A 123 -20.25 -22.69 -22.65
N VAL A 124 -19.76 -23.57 -21.78
CA VAL A 124 -20.49 -24.10 -20.62
C VAL A 124 -20.94 -22.95 -19.71
N VAL A 125 -20.07 -21.95 -19.50
CA VAL A 125 -20.38 -20.77 -18.68
C VAL A 125 -21.57 -20.00 -19.24
N SER A 126 -21.73 -19.93 -20.55
CA SER A 126 -22.86 -19.22 -21.18
C SER A 126 -24.23 -19.80 -20.85
N ARG A 127 -24.32 -21.04 -20.34
CA ARG A 127 -25.56 -21.68 -19.90
C ARG A 127 -25.97 -21.35 -18.47
N LEU A 128 -25.06 -20.75 -17.69
CA LEU A 128 -25.28 -20.32 -16.30
C LEU A 128 -25.97 -18.94 -16.27
N ARG A 129 -27.27 -18.91 -16.62
CA ARG A 129 -28.03 -17.66 -16.81
C ARG A 129 -28.30 -16.87 -15.51
N SER A 130 -28.12 -17.49 -14.36
CA SER A 130 -28.28 -16.89 -13.03
C SER A 130 -27.09 -16.04 -12.60
N LEU A 131 -25.93 -16.20 -13.26
CA LEU A 131 -24.69 -15.50 -12.88
C LEU A 131 -24.89 -13.99 -12.80
N ARG A 132 -24.41 -13.42 -11.71
CA ARG A 132 -24.26 -11.98 -11.47
C ARG A 132 -22.79 -11.55 -11.49
N GLU A 133 -21.89 -12.45 -11.09
CA GLU A 133 -20.47 -12.19 -11.06
C GLU A 133 -19.72 -13.30 -11.82
N LEU A 134 -18.87 -12.90 -12.76
CA LEU A 134 -18.01 -13.79 -13.51
C LEU A 134 -16.59 -13.22 -13.57
N ARG A 135 -15.62 -13.97 -13.05
CA ARG A 135 -14.20 -13.64 -13.10
C ARG A 135 -13.44 -14.64 -13.96
N LEU A 136 -12.74 -14.11 -14.96
CA LEU A 136 -11.95 -14.81 -15.97
C LEU A 136 -10.58 -14.14 -16.13
N TYR A 137 -9.92 -13.82 -15.03
CA TYR A 137 -8.62 -13.15 -15.04
C TYR A 137 -7.50 -14.11 -15.48
N ASN A 138 -6.53 -13.60 -16.26
CA ASN A 138 -5.32 -14.32 -16.62
C ASN A 138 -5.57 -15.71 -17.24
N LEU A 139 -6.49 -15.78 -18.19
CA LEU A 139 -6.78 -17.01 -18.96
C LEU A 139 -6.15 -17.00 -20.36
N ASN A 140 -5.34 -15.96 -20.70
CA ASN A 140 -4.80 -15.72 -22.05
C ASN A 140 -5.89 -15.73 -23.15
N LEU A 141 -7.07 -15.19 -22.87
CA LEU A 141 -8.16 -15.11 -23.84
C LEU A 141 -7.82 -14.08 -24.92
N GLY A 142 -7.77 -14.53 -26.20
CA GLY A 142 -7.66 -13.62 -27.34
C GLY A 142 -9.00 -12.96 -27.70
N GLU A 143 -10.11 -13.61 -27.35
CA GLU A 143 -11.47 -13.10 -27.58
C GLU A 143 -12.43 -13.55 -26.48
N LEU A 144 -13.45 -12.74 -26.21
CA LEU A 144 -14.55 -13.11 -25.31
C LEU A 144 -15.62 -13.88 -26.12
N PRO A 145 -16.03 -15.10 -25.69
CA PRO A 145 -17.07 -15.84 -26.38
C PRO A 145 -18.40 -15.08 -26.44
N VAL A 146 -18.89 -14.85 -27.65
CA VAL A 146 -20.15 -14.13 -27.95
C VAL A 146 -21.33 -14.67 -27.17
N GLN A 147 -21.38 -16.00 -26.96
CA GLN A 147 -22.45 -16.69 -26.23
C GLN A 147 -22.58 -16.24 -24.78
N ILE A 148 -21.45 -15.91 -24.12
CA ILE A 148 -21.47 -15.34 -22.77
C ILE A 148 -22.23 -14.01 -22.79
N CYS A 149 -21.91 -13.12 -23.75
CA CYS A 149 -22.59 -11.85 -23.90
C CYS A 149 -24.08 -11.97 -24.23
N LYS A 150 -24.46 -13.00 -25.01
CA LYS A 150 -25.86 -13.26 -25.38
C LYS A 150 -26.71 -13.82 -24.25
N ASN A 151 -26.15 -14.68 -23.41
CA ASN A 151 -26.92 -15.49 -22.48
C ASN A 151 -26.82 -15.03 -21.01
N ASN A 152 -25.70 -14.45 -20.62
CA ASN A 152 -25.46 -14.04 -19.22
C ASN A 152 -25.82 -12.55 -18.98
N TYR A 153 -27.02 -12.17 -19.43
CA TYR A 153 -27.53 -10.78 -19.35
C TYR A 153 -27.83 -10.30 -17.91
N ASN A 154 -27.74 -11.19 -16.92
CA ASN A 154 -27.89 -10.85 -15.50
C ASN A 154 -26.58 -10.42 -14.83
N LEU A 155 -25.44 -10.48 -15.54
CA LEU A 155 -24.16 -10.10 -14.97
C LEU A 155 -24.16 -8.65 -14.51
N GLU A 156 -23.69 -8.45 -13.29
CA GLU A 156 -23.45 -7.18 -12.64
C GLU A 156 -21.96 -6.85 -12.59
N LEU A 157 -21.10 -7.89 -12.49
CA LEU A 157 -19.64 -7.79 -12.50
C LEU A 157 -19.04 -8.74 -13.51
N MET A 158 -18.12 -8.23 -14.35
CA MET A 158 -17.30 -9.03 -15.27
C MET A 158 -15.83 -8.70 -15.13
N GLY A 159 -15.02 -9.70 -14.77
CA GLY A 159 -13.58 -9.63 -14.66
C GLY A 159 -12.88 -10.30 -15.82
N LEU A 160 -12.13 -9.55 -16.63
CA LEU A 160 -11.42 -10.01 -17.83
C LEU A 160 -9.96 -9.56 -17.86
N SER A 161 -9.41 -9.12 -16.73
CA SER A 161 -8.05 -8.57 -16.66
C SER A 161 -6.98 -9.61 -16.96
N GLY A 162 -5.83 -9.15 -17.47
CA GLY A 162 -4.68 -10.03 -17.73
C GLY A 162 -4.93 -11.02 -18.86
N ASN A 163 -5.70 -10.64 -19.86
CA ASN A 163 -5.96 -11.42 -21.07
C ASN A 163 -5.30 -10.77 -22.31
N ASP A 164 -5.57 -11.30 -23.48
CA ASP A 164 -5.05 -10.81 -24.76
C ASP A 164 -6.14 -10.14 -25.62
N LEU A 165 -7.17 -9.60 -24.96
CA LEU A 165 -8.33 -9.05 -25.64
C LEU A 165 -7.98 -7.74 -26.39
N VAL A 166 -8.40 -7.68 -27.65
CA VAL A 166 -8.29 -6.47 -28.51
C VAL A 166 -9.65 -5.81 -28.70
N LEU A 167 -10.71 -6.60 -28.71
CA LEU A 167 -12.08 -6.17 -28.97
C LEU A 167 -13.05 -6.84 -27.99
N LEU A 168 -14.21 -6.21 -27.80
CA LEU A 168 -15.36 -6.84 -27.12
C LEU A 168 -16.48 -7.08 -28.14
N PRO A 169 -17.24 -8.19 -28.00
CA PRO A 169 -18.38 -8.50 -28.88
C PRO A 169 -19.47 -7.44 -28.80
N SER A 170 -20.11 -7.12 -29.94
CA SER A 170 -21.24 -6.18 -29.99
C SER A 170 -22.43 -6.64 -29.13
N GLU A 171 -22.58 -7.94 -28.96
CA GLU A 171 -23.61 -8.56 -28.13
C GLU A 171 -23.50 -8.25 -26.64
N MET A 172 -22.37 -7.66 -26.22
CA MET A 172 -22.21 -7.17 -24.87
C MET A 172 -23.26 -6.14 -24.47
N THR A 173 -23.85 -5.44 -25.45
CA THR A 173 -25.00 -4.54 -25.24
C THR A 173 -26.21 -5.20 -24.58
N ASN A 174 -26.32 -6.54 -24.63
CA ASN A 174 -27.37 -7.28 -23.92
C ASN A 174 -27.18 -7.31 -22.40
N MET A 175 -25.98 -7.02 -21.92
CA MET A 175 -25.63 -7.05 -20.48
C MET A 175 -26.04 -5.76 -19.78
N THR A 176 -27.30 -5.39 -19.86
CA THR A 176 -27.83 -4.09 -19.38
C THR A 176 -27.73 -3.89 -17.87
N LYS A 177 -27.49 -4.95 -17.09
CA LYS A 177 -27.31 -4.91 -15.64
C LYS A 177 -25.86 -4.75 -15.21
N LEU A 178 -24.91 -4.77 -16.17
CA LEU A 178 -23.49 -4.72 -15.86
C LEU A 178 -23.12 -3.36 -15.23
N ARG A 179 -22.53 -3.42 -14.04
CA ARG A 179 -22.12 -2.28 -13.22
C ARG A 179 -20.60 -2.12 -13.18
N GLU A 180 -19.89 -3.24 -13.20
CA GLU A 180 -18.45 -3.27 -13.04
C GLU A 180 -17.80 -4.11 -14.12
N ILE A 181 -16.81 -3.56 -14.81
CA ILE A 181 -16.00 -4.29 -15.76
C ILE A 181 -14.52 -4.01 -15.54
N TYR A 182 -13.74 -5.09 -15.46
CA TYR A 182 -12.31 -5.07 -15.25
C TYR A 182 -11.60 -5.64 -16.47
N LEU A 183 -10.90 -4.78 -17.21
CA LEU A 183 -10.22 -5.05 -18.48
C LEU A 183 -8.74 -4.69 -18.46
N GLN A 184 -8.16 -4.43 -17.27
CA GLN A 184 -6.76 -4.05 -17.15
C GLN A 184 -5.83 -5.15 -17.67
N ARG A 185 -4.64 -4.76 -18.15
CA ARG A 185 -3.65 -5.69 -18.74
C ARG A 185 -4.22 -6.51 -19.91
N ASN A 186 -4.80 -5.82 -20.88
CA ASN A 186 -5.23 -6.35 -22.17
C ASN A 186 -4.54 -5.58 -23.32
N ARG A 187 -5.03 -5.71 -24.55
CA ARG A 187 -4.44 -5.09 -25.74
C ARG A 187 -5.38 -4.11 -26.44
N PHE A 188 -6.27 -3.46 -25.70
CA PHE A 188 -7.19 -2.47 -26.26
C PHE A 188 -6.43 -1.22 -26.72
N GLU A 189 -6.60 -0.82 -27.99
CA GLU A 189 -6.05 0.42 -28.55
C GLU A 189 -7.02 1.62 -28.42
N MET A 190 -8.31 1.35 -28.24
CA MET A 190 -9.36 2.32 -27.96
C MET A 190 -10.28 1.80 -26.85
N LEU A 191 -10.87 2.71 -26.08
CA LEU A 191 -11.96 2.34 -25.18
C LEU A 191 -13.12 1.76 -26.00
N PRO A 192 -13.53 0.50 -25.74
CA PRO A 192 -14.56 -0.17 -26.56
C PRO A 192 -15.90 0.59 -26.51
N SER A 193 -16.37 1.08 -27.66
CA SER A 193 -17.62 1.86 -27.75
C SER A 193 -18.86 1.09 -27.31
N VAL A 194 -18.81 -0.25 -27.35
CA VAL A 194 -19.89 -1.12 -26.85
C VAL A 194 -20.14 -0.91 -25.34
N LEU A 195 -19.11 -0.58 -24.55
CA LEU A 195 -19.26 -0.25 -23.12
C LEU A 195 -20.09 1.02 -22.92
N CYS A 196 -19.98 1.97 -23.84
CA CYS A 196 -20.73 3.21 -23.77
C CYS A 196 -22.25 3.02 -23.93
N GLN A 197 -22.69 1.83 -24.36
CA GLN A 197 -24.11 1.48 -24.51
C GLN A 197 -24.69 0.78 -23.27
N LEU A 198 -23.88 0.57 -22.21
CA LEU A 198 -24.31 -0.11 -20.98
C LEU A 198 -24.82 0.92 -19.96
N PRO A 199 -26.14 0.99 -19.73
CA PRO A 199 -26.76 2.10 -18.99
C PRO A 199 -26.44 2.11 -17.49
N ASP A 200 -26.09 0.96 -16.93
CA ASP A 200 -25.88 0.78 -15.48
C ASP A 200 -24.40 0.77 -15.08
N LEU A 201 -23.49 0.96 -16.04
CA LEU A 201 -22.06 0.85 -15.82
C LEU A 201 -21.56 1.94 -14.87
N GLN A 202 -20.88 1.52 -13.79
CA GLN A 202 -20.40 2.39 -12.71
C GLN A 202 -18.88 2.38 -12.58
N ILE A 203 -18.24 1.22 -12.84
CA ILE A 203 -16.79 1.05 -12.72
C ILE A 203 -16.27 0.48 -14.03
N VAL A 204 -15.30 1.17 -14.62
CA VAL A 204 -14.55 0.71 -15.79
C VAL A 204 -13.07 0.79 -15.48
N ASP A 205 -12.40 -0.35 -15.54
CA ASP A 205 -10.96 -0.45 -15.38
C ASP A 205 -10.32 -0.93 -16.68
N LEU A 206 -9.55 -0.06 -17.30
CA LEU A 206 -8.80 -0.27 -18.54
C LEU A 206 -7.31 0.06 -18.36
N GLU A 207 -6.80 -0.01 -17.14
CA GLU A 207 -5.39 0.23 -16.88
C GLU A 207 -4.48 -0.74 -17.65
N GLN A 208 -3.26 -0.30 -17.92
CA GLN A 208 -2.24 -1.13 -18.58
C GLN A 208 -2.74 -1.76 -19.89
N ASN A 209 -3.29 -0.92 -20.78
CA ASN A 209 -3.65 -1.21 -22.15
C ASN A 209 -2.84 -0.35 -23.13
N ALA A 210 -3.23 -0.30 -24.39
CA ALA A 210 -2.60 0.52 -25.43
C ALA A 210 -3.48 1.70 -25.88
N LEU A 211 -4.41 2.17 -25.03
CA LEU A 211 -5.42 3.15 -25.40
C LEU A 211 -4.80 4.46 -25.89
N GLY A 212 -5.05 4.80 -27.17
CA GLY A 212 -4.68 6.10 -27.76
C GLY A 212 -5.80 7.13 -27.70
N ALA A 213 -7.06 6.70 -27.57
CA ALA A 213 -8.22 7.58 -27.57
C ALA A 213 -9.39 7.03 -26.74
N ILE A 214 -10.25 7.96 -26.32
CA ILE A 214 -11.56 7.69 -25.69
C ILE A 214 -12.62 8.18 -26.67
N PRO A 215 -13.65 7.39 -27.03
CA PRO A 215 -14.69 7.79 -27.95
C PRO A 215 -15.66 8.81 -27.32
N ASP A 216 -16.28 9.64 -28.13
CA ASP A 216 -17.22 10.67 -27.66
C ASP A 216 -18.51 10.07 -27.04
N GLU A 217 -18.84 8.85 -27.39
CA GLU A 217 -19.94 8.06 -26.85
C GLU A 217 -19.81 7.81 -25.34
N ILE A 218 -18.62 8.01 -24.75
CA ILE A 218 -18.40 7.92 -23.29
C ILE A 218 -19.39 8.81 -22.52
N ALA A 219 -19.85 9.89 -23.13
CA ALA A 219 -20.84 10.81 -22.56
C ALA A 219 -22.17 10.16 -22.18
N SER A 220 -22.49 8.97 -22.73
CA SER A 220 -23.72 8.24 -22.40
C SER A 220 -23.66 7.53 -21.03
N LEU A 221 -22.47 7.31 -20.48
CA LEU A 221 -22.27 6.61 -19.20
C LEU A 221 -22.61 7.52 -18.00
N GLN A 222 -23.88 7.86 -17.84
CA GLN A 222 -24.33 8.79 -16.81
C GLN A 222 -24.23 8.24 -15.38
N LYS A 223 -24.08 6.92 -15.20
CA LYS A 223 -23.91 6.28 -13.88
C LYS A 223 -22.44 5.99 -13.54
N LEU A 224 -21.49 6.35 -14.43
CA LEU A 224 -20.08 6.08 -14.22
C LEU A 224 -19.53 6.84 -13.01
N LYS A 225 -18.95 6.10 -12.07
CA LYS A 225 -18.37 6.61 -10.82
C LYS A 225 -16.86 6.53 -10.79
N LYS A 226 -16.31 5.44 -11.35
CA LYS A 226 -14.87 5.21 -11.35
C LYS A 226 -14.40 4.82 -12.74
N LEU A 227 -13.37 5.51 -13.21
CA LEU A 227 -12.75 5.27 -14.51
C LEU A 227 -11.24 5.22 -14.31
N PHE A 228 -10.67 4.02 -14.51
CA PHE A 228 -9.23 3.78 -14.41
C PHE A 228 -8.66 3.59 -15.81
N LEU A 229 -7.76 4.46 -16.20
CA LEU A 229 -7.11 4.52 -17.52
C LEU A 229 -5.59 4.65 -17.39
N ALA A 230 -5.03 4.34 -16.21
CA ALA A 230 -3.61 4.48 -15.97
C ALA A 230 -2.79 3.57 -16.88
N SER A 231 -1.55 3.98 -17.15
CA SER A 231 -0.61 3.20 -17.99
C SER A 231 -1.15 2.86 -19.37
N ASN A 232 -1.55 3.92 -20.08
CA ASN A 232 -2.00 3.89 -21.48
C ASN A 232 -1.21 4.89 -22.34
N SER A 233 -1.68 5.17 -23.56
CA SER A 233 -1.02 6.07 -24.51
C SER A 233 -1.85 7.33 -24.82
N LEU A 234 -2.74 7.75 -23.91
CA LEU A 234 -3.66 8.86 -24.12
C LEU A 234 -2.90 10.19 -24.20
N ALA A 235 -3.03 10.88 -25.32
CA ALA A 235 -2.46 12.22 -25.54
C ALA A 235 -3.42 13.36 -25.16
N LEU A 236 -4.72 13.07 -25.15
CA LEU A 236 -5.78 14.02 -24.78
C LEU A 236 -6.99 13.29 -24.19
N LEU A 237 -7.80 14.03 -23.44
CA LEU A 237 -9.11 13.58 -22.95
C LEU A 237 -10.19 14.37 -23.72
N PRO A 238 -11.25 13.70 -24.25
CA PRO A 238 -12.32 14.39 -24.96
C PRO A 238 -13.22 15.17 -24.00
N ASP A 239 -13.79 16.27 -24.45
CA ASP A 239 -14.75 17.07 -23.68
C ASP A 239 -16.00 16.27 -23.27
N SER A 240 -16.37 15.28 -24.07
CA SER A 240 -17.48 14.34 -23.83
C SER A 240 -17.34 13.53 -22.54
N LEU A 241 -16.11 13.18 -22.13
CA LEU A 241 -15.85 12.47 -20.88
C LEU A 241 -16.40 13.25 -19.65
N PHE A 242 -16.30 14.55 -19.68
CA PHE A 242 -16.69 15.41 -18.55
C PHE A 242 -18.19 15.68 -18.46
N LYS A 243 -19.00 15.04 -19.35
CA LYS A 243 -20.46 14.90 -19.21
C LYS A 243 -20.84 13.77 -18.25
N CYS A 244 -19.92 12.88 -17.89
CA CYS A 244 -20.09 11.86 -16.84
C CYS A 244 -19.98 12.50 -15.44
N THR A 245 -20.93 13.35 -15.08
CA THR A 245 -20.85 14.22 -13.88
C THR A 245 -20.92 13.46 -12.56
N ASN A 246 -21.22 12.16 -12.57
CA ASN A 246 -21.22 11.28 -11.40
C ASN A 246 -19.84 10.66 -11.10
N LEU A 247 -18.79 11.00 -11.88
CA LEU A 247 -17.43 10.55 -11.62
C LEU A 247 -16.93 11.02 -10.24
N ILE A 248 -16.47 10.05 -9.45
CA ILE A 248 -15.86 10.22 -8.13
C ILE A 248 -14.36 10.00 -8.22
N VAL A 249 -13.93 9.04 -9.05
CA VAL A 249 -12.52 8.69 -9.25
C VAL A 249 -12.20 8.69 -10.74
N LEU A 250 -11.17 9.43 -11.13
CA LEU A 250 -10.59 9.41 -12.47
C LEU A 250 -9.08 9.23 -12.36
N ASP A 251 -8.56 8.10 -12.84
CA ASP A 251 -7.11 7.88 -12.90
C ASP A 251 -6.65 7.79 -14.36
N VAL A 252 -5.82 8.75 -14.76
CA VAL A 252 -5.14 8.79 -16.05
C VAL A 252 -3.61 8.88 -15.87
N THR A 253 -3.11 8.37 -14.76
CA THR A 253 -1.68 8.29 -14.44
C THR A 253 -0.93 7.54 -15.54
N ASN A 254 0.33 7.91 -15.75
CA ASN A 254 1.21 7.25 -16.73
C ASN A 254 0.61 7.23 -18.15
N ASN A 255 0.30 8.42 -18.66
CA ASN A 255 -0.17 8.67 -20.01
C ASN A 255 0.69 9.75 -20.69
N GLN A 256 0.23 10.29 -21.83
CA GLN A 256 0.96 11.29 -22.60
C GLN A 256 0.27 12.66 -22.61
N LEU A 257 -0.59 12.93 -21.61
CA LEU A 257 -1.38 14.15 -21.52
C LEU A 257 -0.47 15.38 -21.39
N ARG A 258 -0.73 16.39 -22.24
CA ARG A 258 -0.03 17.69 -22.19
C ARG A 258 -0.92 18.81 -21.64
N LYS A 259 -2.21 18.63 -21.67
CA LYS A 259 -3.22 19.57 -21.18
C LYS A 259 -4.50 18.85 -20.79
N LEU A 260 -5.29 19.48 -19.93
CA LEU A 260 -6.64 19.03 -19.59
C LEU A 260 -7.66 20.00 -20.21
N PRO A 261 -8.80 19.51 -20.68
CA PRO A 261 -9.85 20.35 -21.22
C PRO A 261 -10.55 21.17 -20.12
N ARG A 262 -11.10 22.33 -20.50
CA ARG A 262 -11.78 23.20 -19.53
C ARG A 262 -13.04 22.60 -18.94
N SER A 263 -13.68 21.69 -19.65
CA SER A 263 -14.85 20.91 -19.26
C SER A 263 -14.64 20.03 -18.02
N LEU A 264 -13.38 19.69 -17.67
CA LEU A 264 -13.05 19.01 -16.41
C LEU A 264 -13.72 19.69 -15.20
N SER A 265 -13.88 21.01 -15.22
CA SER A 265 -14.53 21.76 -14.14
C SER A 265 -16.01 21.42 -13.92
N ALA A 266 -16.63 20.62 -14.80
CA ALA A 266 -17.99 20.12 -14.63
C ALA A 266 -18.09 18.95 -13.64
N LEU A 267 -16.96 18.28 -13.33
CA LEU A 267 -16.90 17.17 -12.38
C LEU A 267 -16.89 17.68 -10.94
N THR A 268 -17.97 18.31 -10.50
CA THR A 268 -18.06 18.91 -9.17
C THR A 268 -18.12 17.89 -8.03
N GLY A 269 -18.34 16.61 -8.32
CA GLY A 269 -18.34 15.50 -7.37
C GLY A 269 -17.04 14.68 -7.36
N LEU A 270 -16.02 15.07 -8.14
CA LEU A 270 -14.76 14.31 -8.22
C LEU A 270 -13.97 14.42 -6.92
N VAL A 271 -13.62 13.29 -6.34
CA VAL A 271 -12.90 13.17 -5.07
C VAL A 271 -11.43 12.83 -5.28
N GLU A 272 -11.13 11.97 -6.27
CA GLU A 272 -9.78 11.51 -6.54
C GLU A 272 -9.43 11.68 -8.01
N LEU A 273 -8.25 12.27 -8.26
CA LEU A 273 -7.71 12.50 -9.60
C LEU A 273 -6.24 12.09 -9.69
N GLY A 274 -5.97 11.07 -10.51
CA GLY A 274 -4.61 10.61 -10.84
C GLY A 274 -4.15 11.22 -12.17
N LEU A 275 -3.09 12.03 -12.12
CA LEU A 275 -2.46 12.67 -13.27
C LEU A 275 -0.95 12.43 -13.34
N SER A 276 -0.39 11.66 -12.42
CA SER A 276 1.06 11.42 -12.32
C SER A 276 1.65 10.87 -13.62
N ASN A 277 2.94 11.09 -13.84
CA ASN A 277 3.65 10.62 -15.05
C ASN A 277 3.00 11.05 -16.37
N ASN A 278 2.51 12.30 -16.43
CA ASN A 278 2.05 12.96 -17.66
C ASN A 278 2.97 14.14 -18.01
N LYS A 279 2.73 14.83 -19.12
CA LYS A 279 3.58 15.92 -19.61
C LYS A 279 2.86 17.28 -19.53
N LEU A 280 2.23 17.56 -18.38
CA LEU A 280 1.39 18.77 -18.21
C LEU A 280 2.21 20.06 -18.24
N CYS A 281 3.41 20.08 -17.63
CA CYS A 281 4.35 21.20 -17.52
C CYS A 281 3.81 22.46 -16.81
N VAL A 282 2.50 22.65 -16.77
CA VAL A 282 1.80 23.77 -16.14
C VAL A 282 0.60 23.24 -15.34
N PHE A 283 0.40 23.74 -14.13
CA PHE A 283 -0.79 23.40 -13.33
C PHE A 283 -2.08 23.82 -14.05
N PRO A 284 -3.05 22.91 -14.27
CA PRO A 284 -4.28 23.22 -14.98
C PRO A 284 -5.21 24.10 -14.12
N PRO A 285 -5.48 25.37 -14.49
CA PRO A 285 -6.24 26.29 -13.64
C PRO A 285 -7.69 25.88 -13.40
N MET A 286 -8.28 25.02 -14.27
CA MET A 286 -9.64 24.51 -14.12
C MET A 286 -9.79 23.57 -12.92
N LEU A 287 -8.70 22.94 -12.46
CA LEU A 287 -8.72 22.09 -11.26
C LEU A 287 -9.20 22.86 -10.03
N GLY A 288 -8.83 24.14 -9.89
CA GLY A 288 -9.29 24.97 -8.77
C GLY A 288 -10.80 25.26 -8.73
N LYS A 289 -11.59 24.69 -9.68
CA LYS A 289 -13.06 24.69 -9.64
C LYS A 289 -13.64 23.36 -9.14
N VAL A 290 -12.82 22.32 -9.06
CA VAL A 290 -13.21 20.98 -8.56
C VAL A 290 -12.98 20.94 -7.06
N VAL A 291 -13.77 21.70 -6.33
CA VAL A 291 -13.58 21.93 -4.89
C VAL A 291 -13.84 20.70 -4.01
N SER A 292 -14.48 19.67 -4.54
CA SER A 292 -14.69 18.37 -3.87
C SER A 292 -13.45 17.49 -3.80
N LEU A 293 -12.36 17.88 -4.50
CA LEU A 293 -11.17 17.05 -4.64
C LEU A 293 -10.46 16.87 -3.29
N GLN A 294 -10.27 15.61 -2.89
CA GLN A 294 -9.57 15.23 -1.66
C GLN A 294 -8.19 14.62 -1.94
N VAL A 295 -8.03 13.95 -3.08
CA VAL A 295 -6.79 13.27 -3.45
C VAL A 295 -6.37 13.70 -4.85
N LEU A 296 -5.14 14.25 -4.96
CA LEU A 296 -4.59 14.72 -6.22
C LEU A 296 -3.15 14.24 -6.39
N TYR A 297 -2.94 13.40 -7.41
CA TYR A 297 -1.61 12.91 -7.77
C TYR A 297 -1.09 13.66 -9.00
N LEU A 298 0.02 14.38 -8.83
CA LEU A 298 0.71 15.18 -9.86
C LEU A 298 2.21 14.87 -9.93
N LYS A 299 2.62 13.69 -9.45
CA LYS A 299 4.01 13.23 -9.48
C LYS A 299 4.52 13.21 -10.92
N ASN A 300 5.75 13.68 -11.14
CA ASN A 300 6.45 13.62 -12.43
C ASN A 300 5.61 14.19 -13.60
N THR A 301 5.03 15.37 -13.43
CA THR A 301 4.24 16.05 -14.47
C THR A 301 4.98 17.23 -15.11
N GLY A 302 6.21 17.50 -14.64
CA GLY A 302 7.07 18.58 -15.15
C GLY A 302 6.71 19.97 -14.63
N LEU A 303 5.88 20.07 -13.59
CA LEU A 303 5.45 21.32 -12.98
C LEU A 303 6.63 22.10 -12.38
N ARG A 304 6.55 23.44 -12.48
CA ARG A 304 7.52 24.37 -11.88
C ARG A 304 6.88 25.27 -10.83
N THR A 305 5.60 25.55 -10.98
CA THR A 305 4.80 26.40 -10.09
C THR A 305 3.38 25.87 -10.04
N LEU A 306 2.65 26.19 -9.00
CA LEU A 306 1.20 26.02 -8.95
C LEU A 306 0.52 27.32 -9.43
N HIS A 307 -0.71 27.20 -9.85
CA HIS A 307 -1.56 28.35 -10.16
C HIS A 307 -2.29 28.79 -8.88
N SER A 308 -2.51 30.08 -8.69
CA SER A 308 -3.18 30.64 -7.48
C SER A 308 -4.53 30.00 -7.16
N ARG A 309 -5.25 29.49 -8.15
CA ARG A 309 -6.51 28.74 -7.95
C ARG A 309 -6.32 27.40 -7.24
N CYS A 310 -5.11 26.89 -7.08
CA CYS A 310 -4.85 25.70 -6.27
C CYS A 310 -5.30 25.91 -4.82
N ALA A 311 -5.18 27.14 -4.31
CA ALA A 311 -5.66 27.51 -2.98
C ALA A 311 -7.18 27.30 -2.74
N ASN A 312 -7.96 27.15 -3.81
CA ASN A 312 -9.40 26.88 -3.73
C ASN A 312 -9.72 25.40 -3.41
N LEU A 313 -8.74 24.50 -3.49
CA LEU A 313 -8.93 23.07 -3.23
C LEU A 313 -8.91 22.79 -1.71
N THR A 314 -9.83 23.43 -0.98
CA THR A 314 -9.83 23.40 0.49
C THR A 314 -10.11 22.03 1.09
N GLU A 315 -10.75 21.11 0.35
CA GLU A 315 -11.06 19.76 0.82
C GLU A 315 -9.89 18.76 0.62
N ILE A 316 -8.78 19.22 0.01
CA ILE A 316 -7.68 18.32 -0.31
C ILE A 316 -6.99 17.80 0.97
N ARG A 317 -6.78 16.49 1.00
CA ARG A 317 -6.11 15.77 2.09
C ARG A 317 -4.79 15.15 1.68
N LEU A 318 -4.68 14.74 0.41
CA LEU A 318 -3.45 14.20 -0.16
C LEU A 318 -3.07 14.95 -1.43
N LEU A 319 -1.84 15.48 -1.45
CA LEU A 319 -1.27 16.14 -2.61
C LEU A 319 0.14 15.58 -2.87
N ASP A 320 0.28 14.85 -3.98
CA ASP A 320 1.58 14.36 -4.43
C ASP A 320 2.12 15.25 -5.58
N LEU A 321 3.17 16.00 -5.28
CA LEU A 321 3.92 16.84 -6.22
C LEU A 321 5.35 16.35 -6.40
N SER A 322 5.67 15.13 -6.01
CA SER A 322 7.01 14.57 -6.10
C SER A 322 7.51 14.50 -7.55
N GLN A 323 8.83 14.42 -7.72
CA GLN A 323 9.50 14.30 -9.02
C GLN A 323 9.12 15.40 -10.03
N ASN A 324 8.96 16.62 -9.54
CA ASN A 324 8.67 17.81 -10.36
C ASN A 324 9.87 18.76 -10.43
N LYS A 325 9.66 19.99 -10.81
CA LYS A 325 10.72 20.99 -11.01
C LYS A 325 10.54 22.25 -10.15
N PHE A 326 9.87 22.11 -8.99
CA PHE A 326 9.67 23.22 -8.08
C PHE A 326 11.00 23.67 -7.50
N SER A 327 11.38 24.94 -7.73
CA SER A 327 12.57 25.57 -7.13
C SER A 327 12.25 26.35 -5.86
N THR A 328 11.02 26.76 -5.68
CA THR A 328 10.49 27.41 -4.49
C THR A 328 9.27 26.65 -4.00
N PHE A 329 9.04 26.63 -2.70
CA PHE A 329 7.83 26.03 -2.12
C PHE A 329 6.60 26.80 -2.61
N PRO A 330 5.59 26.12 -3.18
CA PRO A 330 4.38 26.81 -3.68
C PRO A 330 3.55 27.35 -2.51
N ALA A 331 3.47 28.67 -2.38
CA ALA A 331 2.77 29.34 -1.27
C ALA A 331 1.28 29.01 -1.21
N GLU A 332 0.68 28.65 -2.35
CA GLU A 332 -0.72 28.22 -2.47
C GLU A 332 -1.05 27.02 -1.59
N ILE A 333 -0.06 26.14 -1.36
CA ILE A 333 -0.23 24.95 -0.51
C ILE A 333 -0.53 25.36 0.93
N CYS A 334 0.07 26.44 1.43
CA CYS A 334 -0.11 26.89 2.81
C CYS A 334 -1.56 27.30 3.15
N SER A 335 -2.44 27.41 2.14
CA SER A 335 -3.89 27.66 2.31
C SER A 335 -4.70 26.38 2.44
N LEU A 336 -4.12 25.22 2.19
CA LEU A 336 -4.79 23.90 2.19
C LEU A 336 -4.83 23.31 3.61
N VAL A 337 -5.58 23.92 4.48
CA VAL A 337 -5.58 23.61 5.94
C VAL A 337 -6.02 22.17 6.27
N ASN A 338 -6.75 21.50 5.39
CA ASN A 338 -7.17 20.10 5.55
C ASN A 338 -6.13 19.08 5.04
N LEU A 339 -4.99 19.54 4.52
CA LEU A 339 -3.96 18.67 3.96
C LEU A 339 -3.33 17.79 5.06
N GLU A 340 -3.38 16.48 4.83
CA GLU A 340 -2.83 15.47 5.75
C GLU A 340 -1.51 14.87 5.22
N VAL A 341 -1.39 14.73 3.90
CA VAL A 341 -0.23 14.13 3.25
C VAL A 341 0.25 15.04 2.12
N LEU A 342 1.50 15.50 2.21
CA LEU A 342 2.17 16.29 1.18
C LEU A 342 3.49 15.61 0.80
N SER A 343 3.64 15.24 -0.48
CA SER A 343 4.93 14.85 -1.03
C SER A 343 5.44 15.92 -1.99
N LEU A 344 6.65 16.41 -1.71
CA LEU A 344 7.46 17.29 -2.55
C LEU A 344 8.85 16.65 -2.79
N ASP A 345 8.95 15.34 -2.66
CA ASP A 345 10.19 14.59 -2.87
C ASP A 345 10.73 14.80 -4.29
N ASP A 346 12.04 14.69 -4.46
CA ASP A 346 12.70 14.80 -5.77
C ASP A 346 12.34 16.09 -6.55
N ASN A 347 12.38 17.22 -5.85
CA ASN A 347 12.22 18.55 -6.44
C ASN A 347 13.54 19.35 -6.36
N ARG A 348 13.45 20.68 -6.42
CA ARG A 348 14.61 21.58 -6.37
C ARG A 348 14.45 22.67 -5.31
N LEU A 349 13.72 22.36 -4.23
CA LEU A 349 13.42 23.29 -3.17
C LEU A 349 14.70 23.67 -2.40
N HIS A 350 14.87 24.96 -2.09
CA HIS A 350 15.99 25.49 -1.31
C HIS A 350 15.57 25.91 0.09
N GLU A 351 14.30 26.24 0.26
CA GLU A 351 13.74 26.78 1.51
C GLU A 351 12.25 26.41 1.65
N ILE A 352 11.75 26.47 2.86
CA ILE A 352 10.33 26.31 3.21
C ILE A 352 9.84 27.65 3.79
N PRO A 353 8.67 28.19 3.38
CA PRO A 353 8.17 29.46 3.91
C PRO A 353 7.60 29.27 5.33
N ALA A 354 7.64 30.36 6.12
CA ALA A 354 7.12 30.35 7.49
C ALA A 354 5.62 30.03 7.57
N GLU A 355 4.87 30.29 6.50
CA GLU A 355 3.44 30.02 6.35
C GLU A 355 3.12 28.54 6.34
N VAL A 356 4.11 27.64 6.18
CA VAL A 356 3.92 26.17 6.25
C VAL A 356 3.26 25.74 7.56
N LYS A 357 3.48 26.48 8.65
CA LYS A 357 2.83 26.28 9.96
C LYS A 357 1.29 26.31 9.91
N ASN A 358 0.69 26.88 8.86
CA ASN A 358 -0.75 26.92 8.68
C ASN A 358 -1.34 25.54 8.35
N LEU A 359 -0.51 24.59 7.90
CA LEU A 359 -0.91 23.21 7.62
C LEU A 359 -1.09 22.41 8.93
N SER A 360 -2.05 22.83 9.75
CA SER A 360 -2.28 22.31 11.10
C SER A 360 -2.70 20.83 11.14
N ASN A 361 -3.15 20.25 10.03
CA ASN A 361 -3.56 18.85 9.92
C ASN A 361 -2.51 17.95 9.23
N LEU A 362 -1.34 18.50 8.84
CA LEU A 362 -0.33 17.76 8.09
C LEU A 362 0.33 16.70 8.97
N LYS A 363 0.16 15.43 8.58
CA LYS A 363 0.69 14.25 9.27
C LYS A 363 1.93 13.67 8.60
N CYS A 364 2.01 13.78 7.26
CA CYS A 364 3.10 13.19 6.48
C CYS A 364 3.67 14.23 5.53
N LEU A 365 4.98 14.47 5.60
CA LEU A 365 5.70 15.42 4.76
C LEU A 365 6.92 14.75 4.12
N GLY A 366 6.92 14.64 2.78
CA GLY A 366 8.02 14.19 1.96
C GLY A 366 8.80 15.37 1.38
N LEU A 367 10.09 15.45 1.68
CA LEU A 367 11.03 16.48 1.20
C LEU A 367 12.37 15.86 0.73
N THR A 368 12.42 14.54 0.61
CA THR A 368 13.60 13.78 0.16
C THR A 368 14.08 14.28 -1.23
N GLY A 369 15.39 14.26 -1.49
CA GLY A 369 15.93 14.56 -2.81
C GLY A 369 15.76 16.02 -3.27
N ASN A 370 15.74 16.98 -2.33
CA ASN A 370 15.64 18.42 -2.62
C ASN A 370 17.02 19.11 -2.59
N ARG A 371 17.05 20.44 -2.58
CA ARG A 371 18.27 21.25 -2.62
C ARG A 371 18.44 22.13 -1.39
N PHE A 372 17.99 21.66 -0.23
CA PHE A 372 18.19 22.38 1.03
C PHE A 372 19.68 22.44 1.38
N VAL A 373 20.22 23.63 1.58
CA VAL A 373 21.59 23.84 2.05
C VAL A 373 21.63 23.73 3.59
N HIS A 374 20.55 24.19 4.23
CA HIS A 374 20.35 24.13 5.67
C HIS A 374 19.08 23.35 5.98
N PHE A 375 19.01 22.80 7.19
CA PHE A 375 17.80 22.14 7.67
C PHE A 375 16.64 23.16 7.70
N PRO A 376 15.50 22.88 7.06
CA PRO A 376 14.36 23.79 7.00
C PRO A 376 13.63 23.81 8.36
N GLU A 377 14.02 24.74 9.24
CA GLU A 377 13.53 24.76 10.64
C GLU A 377 12.03 25.06 10.75
N GLU A 378 11.43 25.68 9.73
CA GLU A 378 10.01 26.01 9.65
C GLU A 378 9.11 24.79 9.77
N ILE A 379 9.56 23.62 9.30
CA ILE A 379 8.81 22.36 9.43
C ILE A 379 8.63 21.91 10.88
N CYS A 380 9.52 22.36 11.77
CA CYS A 380 9.44 22.00 13.18
C CYS A 380 8.21 22.61 13.90
N PHE A 381 7.50 23.52 13.25
CA PHE A 381 6.26 24.13 13.77
C PHE A 381 5.00 23.37 13.32
N LEU A 382 5.14 22.29 12.56
CA LEU A 382 4.03 21.41 12.15
C LEU A 382 3.66 20.45 13.29
N ALA A 383 2.89 20.92 14.24
CA ALA A 383 2.62 20.19 15.49
C ALA A 383 1.91 18.83 15.28
N SER A 384 1.17 18.65 14.17
CA SER A 384 0.45 17.42 13.83
C SER A 384 1.31 16.37 13.11
N LEU A 385 2.58 16.71 12.76
CA LEU A 385 3.41 15.86 11.92
C LEU A 385 3.77 14.55 12.61
N GLU A 386 3.47 13.44 11.91
CA GLU A 386 3.76 12.08 12.35
C GLU A 386 4.92 11.44 11.58
N LYS A 387 5.10 11.82 10.28
CA LYS A 387 6.14 11.27 9.41
C LYS A 387 6.87 12.38 8.66
N LEU A 388 8.19 12.36 8.72
CA LEU A 388 9.06 13.32 8.04
C LEU A 388 10.16 12.61 7.27
N TYR A 389 10.22 12.88 5.95
CA TYR A 389 11.23 12.34 5.05
C TYR A 389 12.14 13.48 4.58
N LEU A 390 13.44 13.41 4.94
CA LEU A 390 14.49 14.39 4.62
C LEU A 390 15.77 13.70 4.10
N GLY A 391 15.67 12.47 3.62
CA GLY A 391 16.79 11.78 2.98
C GLY A 391 17.27 12.51 1.72
N GLN A 392 18.55 12.43 1.39
CA GLN A 392 19.14 13.20 0.30
C GLN A 392 19.92 12.30 -0.68
N ASP A 393 19.24 11.39 -1.35
CA ASP A 393 19.88 10.46 -2.31
C ASP A 393 20.54 11.19 -3.46
N GLN A 394 19.89 12.19 -4.03
CA GLN A 394 20.35 12.93 -5.21
C GLN A 394 20.48 14.45 -4.98
N GLY A 395 20.11 14.96 -3.82
CA GLY A 395 20.10 16.39 -3.49
C GLY A 395 21.40 16.92 -2.88
N PHE A 396 21.37 18.17 -2.44
CA PHE A 396 22.39 18.72 -1.56
C PHE A 396 22.32 18.04 -0.19
N LYS A 397 23.47 17.67 0.36
CA LYS A 397 23.53 16.99 1.64
C LYS A 397 23.36 17.97 2.79
N LEU A 398 22.48 17.68 3.72
CA LEU A 398 22.33 18.44 4.98
C LEU A 398 23.47 18.12 5.94
N THR A 399 24.00 19.15 6.60
CA THR A 399 25.14 19.03 7.53
C THR A 399 24.74 18.92 8.99
N ALA A 400 23.58 19.43 9.38
CA ALA A 400 23.10 19.41 10.76
C ALA A 400 21.56 19.34 10.82
N VAL A 401 21.04 18.66 11.82
CA VAL A 401 19.62 18.71 12.19
C VAL A 401 19.41 19.85 13.17
N HIS A 402 18.44 20.72 12.92
CA HIS A 402 18.17 21.86 13.79
C HIS A 402 17.57 21.41 15.14
N LYS A 403 17.96 22.11 16.22
CA LYS A 403 17.51 21.81 17.60
C LYS A 403 15.99 21.90 17.80
N SER A 404 15.30 22.66 16.95
CA SER A 404 13.83 22.77 16.98
C SER A 404 13.12 21.46 16.59
N ILE A 405 13.83 20.43 16.10
CA ILE A 405 13.24 19.12 15.81
C ILE A 405 12.48 18.54 17.00
N GLY A 406 12.94 18.83 18.23
CA GLY A 406 12.28 18.41 19.46
C GLY A 406 10.88 19.00 19.69
N LEU A 407 10.41 19.94 18.86
CA LEU A 407 9.04 20.48 18.92
C LEU A 407 8.00 19.55 18.29
N LEU A 408 8.43 18.61 17.43
CA LEU A 408 7.56 17.68 16.73
C LEU A 408 7.09 16.52 17.64
N GLN A 409 6.31 16.84 18.66
CA GLN A 409 5.94 15.89 19.72
C GLN A 409 5.08 14.70 19.23
N ASN A 410 4.43 14.82 18.08
CA ASN A 410 3.62 13.75 17.47
C ASN A 410 4.41 12.89 16.48
N LEU A 411 5.69 13.20 16.24
CA LEU A 411 6.51 12.50 15.25
C LEU A 411 6.73 11.04 15.64
N ARG A 412 6.41 10.14 14.71
CA ARG A 412 6.56 8.68 14.82
C ARG A 412 7.66 8.14 13.94
N GLU A 413 7.84 8.74 12.75
CA GLU A 413 8.82 8.29 11.79
C GLU A 413 9.66 9.46 11.31
N LEU A 414 11.00 9.34 11.42
CA LEU A 414 11.96 10.34 10.99
C LEU A 414 13.02 9.68 10.12
N TYR A 415 13.10 10.11 8.87
CA TYR A 415 14.03 9.63 7.85
C TYR A 415 15.02 10.73 7.50
N LEU A 416 16.30 10.50 7.81
CA LEU A 416 17.43 11.44 7.66
C LEU A 416 18.59 10.81 6.88
N GLU A 417 18.34 9.72 6.20
CA GLU A 417 19.35 8.93 5.50
C GLU A 417 20.05 9.71 4.37
N ASN A 418 21.23 9.23 3.98
CA ASN A 418 21.97 9.76 2.84
C ASN A 418 22.36 11.25 2.93
N ASN A 419 22.58 11.77 4.14
CA ASN A 419 23.08 13.12 4.41
C ASN A 419 24.56 13.09 4.85
N ILE A 420 25.07 14.19 5.42
CA ILE A 420 26.42 14.28 5.97
C ILE A 420 26.39 14.77 7.43
N PHE A 421 25.42 14.33 8.21
CA PHE A 421 25.31 14.66 9.62
C PHE A 421 26.48 14.07 10.41
N GLU A 422 27.21 14.90 11.15
CA GLU A 422 28.26 14.46 12.08
C GLU A 422 27.71 14.17 13.48
N MET A 423 26.60 14.80 13.85
CA MET A 423 25.92 14.61 15.13
C MET A 423 24.43 14.91 15.07
N LEU A 424 23.67 14.31 15.97
CA LEU A 424 22.25 14.62 16.18
C LEU A 424 22.11 15.58 17.37
N PRO A 425 21.15 16.53 17.34
CA PRO A 425 20.92 17.42 18.46
C PRO A 425 20.35 16.67 19.67
N ALA A 426 20.73 17.08 20.88
CA ALA A 426 20.22 16.46 22.10
C ALA A 426 18.68 16.54 22.23
N THR A 427 18.06 17.51 21.59
CA THR A 427 16.59 17.66 21.56
C THR A 427 15.85 16.54 20.83
N ILE A 428 16.55 15.68 20.06
CA ILE A 428 15.94 14.50 19.44
C ILE A 428 15.34 13.57 20.49
N GLY A 429 15.95 13.48 21.69
CA GLY A 429 15.45 12.69 22.81
C GLY A 429 14.13 13.18 23.41
N LEU A 430 13.58 14.30 22.93
CA LEU A 430 12.26 14.82 23.30
C LEU A 430 11.13 14.18 22.48
N LEU A 431 11.44 13.50 21.39
CA LEU A 431 10.47 12.87 20.47
C LEU A 431 9.95 11.54 21.06
N LYS A 432 9.18 11.60 22.13
CA LYS A 432 8.76 10.39 22.89
C LYS A 432 7.92 9.40 22.12
N ASN A 433 7.23 9.86 21.06
CA ASN A 433 6.38 9.04 20.21
C ASN A 433 7.13 8.43 19.02
N LEU A 434 8.45 8.71 18.88
CA LEU A 434 9.24 8.25 17.75
C LEU A 434 9.37 6.72 17.78
N GLU A 435 8.94 6.08 16.70
CA GLU A 435 8.95 4.63 16.50
C GLU A 435 10.06 4.20 15.53
N ILE A 436 10.33 5.01 14.52
CA ILE A 436 11.35 4.75 13.49
C ILE A 436 12.26 5.96 13.39
N LEU A 437 13.57 5.72 13.53
CA LEU A 437 14.61 6.70 13.25
C LEU A 437 15.59 6.10 12.26
N ASP A 438 15.65 6.71 11.08
CA ASP A 438 16.59 6.33 10.04
C ASP A 438 17.65 7.41 9.83
N CYS A 439 18.89 7.09 10.17
CA CYS A 439 20.06 7.93 10.00
C CYS A 439 21.17 7.20 9.22
N HIS A 440 20.83 6.16 8.46
CA HIS A 440 21.84 5.42 7.73
C HIS A 440 22.54 6.27 6.66
N ASN A 441 23.75 5.87 6.30
CA ASN A 441 24.56 6.57 5.30
C ASN A 441 24.75 8.07 5.61
N ASN A 442 25.30 8.34 6.80
CA ASN A 442 25.69 9.67 7.27
C ASN A 442 27.15 9.68 7.75
N GLN A 443 27.58 10.67 8.50
CA GLN A 443 28.93 10.80 9.07
C GLN A 443 28.90 10.88 10.60
N LEU A 444 27.90 10.27 11.25
CA LEU A 444 27.71 10.36 12.70
C LEU A 444 28.94 9.78 13.43
N LEU A 445 29.58 10.62 14.26
CA LEU A 445 30.71 10.26 15.09
C LEU A 445 30.27 9.66 16.42
N GLU A 446 29.18 10.18 16.97
CA GLU A 446 28.57 9.75 18.22
C GLU A 446 27.06 9.99 18.23
N LEU A 447 26.36 9.33 19.15
CA LEU A 447 24.94 9.56 19.40
C LEU A 447 24.78 10.35 20.70
N PRO A 448 23.87 11.34 20.78
CA PRO A 448 23.60 12.06 22.01
C PRO A 448 23.02 11.09 23.06
N ASN A 449 23.42 11.22 24.32
CA ASN A 449 22.92 10.39 25.43
C ASN A 449 21.37 10.45 25.56
N SER A 450 20.77 11.57 25.15
CA SER A 450 19.32 11.76 25.14
C SER A 450 18.56 10.82 24.21
N ILE A 451 19.24 10.18 23.25
CA ILE A 451 18.63 9.17 22.38
C ILE A 451 17.99 8.02 23.18
N CYS A 452 18.58 7.70 24.35
CA CYS A 452 18.09 6.69 25.28
C CYS A 452 16.73 7.04 25.91
N ASN A 453 16.24 8.27 25.71
CA ASN A 453 14.91 8.71 26.19
C ASN A 453 13.77 8.37 25.21
N LEU A 454 14.08 7.85 24.03
CA LEU A 454 13.10 7.49 22.99
C LEU A 454 12.41 6.16 23.32
N GLN A 455 11.57 6.15 24.35
CA GLN A 455 10.95 4.93 24.89
C GLN A 455 10.00 4.22 23.91
N GLY A 456 9.55 4.90 22.86
CA GLY A 456 8.71 4.35 21.79
C GLY A 456 9.48 3.74 20.62
N LEU A 457 10.84 3.88 20.58
CA LEU A 457 11.63 3.54 19.40
C LEU A 457 11.65 2.02 19.16
N LYS A 458 11.19 1.62 17.96
CA LYS A 458 11.11 0.21 17.50
C LYS A 458 12.19 -0.12 16.49
N LYS A 459 12.52 0.83 15.59
CA LYS A 459 13.50 0.63 14.53
C LYS A 459 14.49 1.79 14.53
N PHE A 460 15.78 1.46 14.54
CA PHE A 460 16.86 2.43 14.52
C PHE A 460 17.91 1.99 13.50
N PHE A 461 18.02 2.74 12.40
CA PHE A 461 18.92 2.43 11.31
C PHE A 461 20.12 3.38 11.36
N LEU A 462 21.33 2.84 11.57
CA LEU A 462 22.60 3.56 11.76
C LEU A 462 23.73 3.03 10.87
N GLN A 463 23.47 2.06 10.01
CA GLN A 463 24.50 1.50 9.14
C GLN A 463 25.16 2.59 8.27
N CYS A 464 26.39 2.35 7.82
CA CYS A 464 27.17 3.29 7.01
C CYS A 464 27.35 4.65 7.67
N ASN A 465 27.86 4.66 8.92
CA ASN A 465 28.21 5.87 9.68
C ASN A 465 29.67 5.78 10.20
N ARG A 466 30.07 6.70 11.08
CA ARG A 466 31.42 6.76 11.69
C ARG A 466 31.37 6.54 13.20
N LEU A 467 30.39 5.81 13.70
CA LEU A 467 30.21 5.56 15.14
C LEU A 467 31.33 4.69 15.67
N THR A 468 31.98 5.13 16.73
CA THR A 468 33.03 4.37 17.45
C THR A 468 32.49 3.70 18.71
N CYS A 469 31.41 4.24 19.29
CA CYS A 469 30.77 3.69 20.49
C CYS A 469 29.27 3.96 20.49
N LEU A 470 28.55 3.17 21.28
CA LEU A 470 27.14 3.39 21.58
C LEU A 470 26.96 4.02 22.96
N PRO A 471 25.89 4.80 23.20
CA PRO A 471 25.57 5.33 24.53
C PRO A 471 25.41 4.20 25.56
N ASP A 472 25.99 4.36 26.74
CA ASP A 472 25.99 3.36 27.82
C ASP A 472 24.58 2.92 28.27
N ASP A 473 23.57 3.78 28.09
CA ASP A 473 22.18 3.57 28.49
C ASP A 473 21.26 3.13 27.33
N LEU A 474 21.80 2.76 26.16
CA LEU A 474 21.00 2.40 24.98
C LEU A 474 20.07 1.21 25.24
N ASP A 475 20.46 0.29 26.14
CA ASP A 475 19.64 -0.85 26.56
C ASP A 475 18.35 -0.47 27.31
N ARG A 476 18.15 0.83 27.64
CA ARG A 476 16.87 1.35 28.17
C ARG A 476 15.79 1.43 27.09
N LEU A 477 16.14 1.33 25.82
CA LEU A 477 15.18 1.27 24.71
C LEU A 477 14.53 -0.11 24.63
N LEU A 478 13.62 -0.40 25.55
CA LEU A 478 13.00 -1.71 25.72
C LEU A 478 12.10 -2.14 24.55
N THR A 479 11.64 -1.18 23.75
CA THR A 479 10.77 -1.40 22.58
C THR A 479 11.53 -1.69 21.30
N LEU A 480 12.88 -1.58 21.31
CA LEU A 480 13.71 -1.69 20.13
C LEU A 480 13.69 -3.13 19.56
N GLN A 481 13.24 -3.25 18.32
CA GLN A 481 13.10 -4.52 17.57
C GLN A 481 14.17 -4.69 16.50
N ALA A 482 14.60 -3.58 15.88
CA ALA A 482 15.61 -3.55 14.84
C ALA A 482 16.64 -2.46 15.11
N LEU A 483 17.92 -2.83 15.09
CA LEU A 483 19.07 -1.93 15.19
C LEU A 483 20.10 -2.39 14.15
N THR A 484 20.42 -1.52 13.20
CA THR A 484 21.44 -1.78 12.17
C THR A 484 22.68 -0.93 12.46
N LEU A 485 23.84 -1.55 12.50
CA LEU A 485 25.12 -0.91 12.87
C LEU A 485 26.26 -1.24 11.88
N GLU A 486 25.93 -1.96 10.82
CA GLU A 486 26.89 -2.40 9.80
C GLU A 486 27.65 -1.20 9.23
N GLU A 487 28.88 -1.41 8.80
CA GLU A 487 29.73 -0.35 8.23
C GLU A 487 29.93 0.86 9.14
N ASN A 488 30.10 0.61 10.45
CA ASN A 488 30.58 1.58 11.44
C ASN A 488 31.91 1.11 12.06
N PRO A 489 32.87 1.98 12.37
CA PRO A 489 34.12 1.62 13.01
C PRO A 489 33.97 1.38 14.52
N LEU A 490 32.97 0.59 14.93
CA LEU A 490 32.63 0.37 16.34
C LEU A 490 33.76 -0.35 17.09
N GLN A 491 34.10 0.20 18.23
CA GLN A 491 35.05 -0.37 19.20
C GLN A 491 34.33 -0.83 20.47
N ASP A 492 33.22 -0.16 20.83
CA ASP A 492 32.45 -0.44 22.03
C ASP A 492 30.94 -0.22 21.81
N PRO A 493 30.10 -1.29 21.73
CA PRO A 493 30.47 -2.70 21.78
C PRO A 493 31.35 -3.15 20.59
N PRO A 494 32.19 -4.20 20.76
CA PRO A 494 32.94 -4.77 19.65
C PRO A 494 32.04 -5.30 18.55
N LEU A 495 32.53 -5.34 17.31
CA LEU A 495 31.76 -5.75 16.14
C LEU A 495 31.18 -7.17 16.29
N GLU A 496 31.94 -8.09 16.92
CA GLU A 496 31.50 -9.46 17.19
C GLU A 496 30.24 -9.52 18.09
N VAL A 497 30.07 -8.53 18.98
CA VAL A 497 28.87 -8.41 19.82
C VAL A 497 27.71 -7.83 19.02
N CYS A 498 27.99 -6.83 18.18
CA CYS A 498 26.97 -6.17 17.37
C CYS A 498 26.32 -7.13 16.37
N THR A 499 27.10 -8.05 15.76
CA THR A 499 26.59 -9.05 14.81
C THR A 499 25.67 -10.09 15.45
N GLN A 500 25.72 -10.28 16.79
CA GLN A 500 24.85 -11.19 17.53
C GLN A 500 23.46 -10.58 17.84
N GLY A 501 23.23 -9.31 17.48
CA GLY A 501 21.96 -8.62 17.60
C GLY A 501 21.74 -7.89 18.93
N ILE A 502 20.56 -7.28 19.06
CA ILE A 502 20.20 -6.36 20.14
C ILE A 502 20.40 -6.96 21.54
N ALA A 503 20.05 -8.24 21.72
CA ALA A 503 20.15 -8.90 23.02
C ALA A 503 21.61 -9.00 23.51
N ALA A 504 22.55 -9.25 22.61
CA ALA A 504 23.97 -9.29 22.93
C ALA A 504 24.52 -7.88 23.25
N ILE A 505 24.14 -6.87 22.47
CA ILE A 505 24.48 -5.47 22.70
C ILE A 505 24.00 -5.03 24.09
N ASN A 506 22.74 -5.27 24.41
CA ASN A 506 22.15 -4.92 25.71
C ASN A 506 22.88 -5.56 26.88
N ARG A 507 23.24 -6.86 26.75
CA ARG A 507 24.01 -7.57 27.77
C ARG A 507 25.39 -6.94 27.98
N HIS A 508 26.11 -6.65 26.90
CA HIS A 508 27.41 -5.98 26.94
C HIS A 508 27.34 -4.62 27.66
N LEU A 509 26.35 -3.78 27.30
CA LEU A 509 26.17 -2.47 27.93
C LEU A 509 25.85 -2.57 29.43
N GLN A 510 25.04 -3.56 29.84
CA GLN A 510 24.75 -3.83 31.26
C GLN A 510 25.99 -4.26 32.03
N GLU A 511 26.79 -5.17 31.47
CA GLU A 511 28.05 -5.62 32.09
C GLU A 511 29.04 -4.46 32.23
N LYS A 512 29.21 -3.64 31.20
CA LYS A 512 30.05 -2.44 31.20
C LYS A 512 29.65 -1.49 32.35
N ARG A 513 28.35 -1.21 32.53
CA ARG A 513 27.86 -0.36 33.63
C ARG A 513 28.14 -0.97 35.02
N ARG A 514 27.95 -2.28 35.16
CA ARG A 514 28.28 -3.00 36.41
C ARG A 514 29.77 -2.84 36.76
N CYS A 515 30.65 -3.03 35.77
CA CYS A 515 32.10 -2.85 35.99
C CYS A 515 32.45 -1.41 36.34
N LYS A 516 31.86 -0.40 35.68
CA LYS A 516 32.07 1.02 36.03
C LYS A 516 31.59 1.34 37.44
N ALA A 517 30.45 0.82 37.87
CA ALA A 517 29.92 1.02 39.24
C ALA A 517 30.81 0.38 40.31
N LEU A 518 31.35 -0.80 40.05
CA LEU A 518 32.30 -1.47 40.93
C LEU A 518 33.60 -0.67 41.07
N ALA A 519 34.16 -0.20 39.95
CA ALA A 519 35.39 0.61 39.96
C ALA A 519 35.23 1.94 40.71
N THR A 520 34.07 2.59 40.58
CA THR A 520 33.77 3.82 41.34
C THR A 520 33.58 3.55 42.83
N ASN A 521 32.98 2.43 43.22
CA ASN A 521 32.87 2.03 44.63
C ASN A 521 34.24 1.67 45.26
N VAL A 522 35.11 1.02 44.49
CA VAL A 522 36.48 0.72 44.96
C VAL A 522 37.26 2.04 45.15
N ARG A 523 37.20 3.00 44.21
CA ARG A 523 37.84 4.32 44.37
C ARG A 523 37.28 5.09 45.57
N ARG A 524 35.95 5.11 45.79
CA ARG A 524 35.34 5.74 46.96
C ARG A 524 35.81 5.11 48.28
N LYS A 525 35.90 3.77 48.32
CA LYS A 525 36.44 3.07 49.49
C LYS A 525 37.93 3.34 49.70
N SER A 526 38.74 3.43 48.65
CA SER A 526 40.14 3.82 48.72
C SER A 526 40.32 5.27 49.21
N PHE A 527 39.51 6.21 48.75
CA PHE A 527 39.51 7.58 49.21
C PHE A 527 39.10 7.68 50.70
N SER A 528 38.08 6.94 51.12
CA SER A 528 37.69 6.93 52.55
C SER A 528 38.75 6.27 53.44
N ILE A 529 39.48 5.29 52.96
CA ILE A 529 40.63 4.68 53.70
C ILE A 529 41.80 5.66 53.79
N ILE A 530 42.11 6.38 52.70
CA ILE A 530 43.17 7.40 52.68
C ILE A 530 42.81 8.55 53.63
N PHE A 531 41.55 9.02 53.61
CA PHE A 531 41.08 10.08 54.53
C PHE A 531 41.10 9.60 56.00
N CYS A 532 40.76 8.34 56.30
CA CYS A 532 40.89 7.76 57.61
C CYS A 532 42.36 7.68 58.03
N TRP A 533 43.29 7.31 57.16
CA TRP A 533 44.72 7.26 57.45
C TRP A 533 45.33 8.63 57.69
N GLU A 534 44.99 9.66 56.92
CA GLU A 534 45.41 11.04 57.17
C GLU A 534 44.85 11.59 58.50
N TYR A 535 43.59 11.29 58.82
CA TYR A 535 42.97 11.64 60.09
C TYR A 535 43.61 10.91 61.29
N PHE A 536 43.98 9.62 61.14
CA PHE A 536 44.70 8.89 62.18
C PHE A 536 46.13 9.34 62.31
N SER A 537 46.85 9.68 61.27
CA SER A 537 48.22 10.20 61.37
C SER A 537 48.25 11.63 62.01
N PHE A 538 47.20 12.45 61.76
CA PHE A 538 47.03 13.75 62.40
C PHE A 538 46.74 13.63 63.91
N LEU A 539 45.98 12.64 64.34
CA LEU A 539 45.73 12.38 65.77
C LEU A 539 46.95 11.77 66.50
N ILE A 540 47.81 11.02 65.86
CA ILE A 540 49.06 10.48 66.47
C ILE A 540 50.13 11.54 66.56
N SER A 541 50.10 12.65 65.81
CA SER A 541 51.04 13.78 65.93
C SER A 541 50.63 14.74 67.02
N PHE A 542 49.49 14.55 67.71
CA PHE A 542 49.01 15.34 68.83
C PHE A 542 49.04 14.64 70.21
N LEU A 543 49.45 13.33 70.22
CA LEU A 543 49.81 12.61 71.45
C LEU A 543 51.33 12.44 71.55
#